data_2ac9c4e81b5715272c709a3d6e273aea
#
_entry.id   2ac9c4e81b5715272c709a3d6e273aea
#
_cell.length_a   1.000
_cell.length_b   1.000
_cell.length_c   1.000
_cell.angle_alpha   90.00
_cell.angle_beta   90.00
_cell.angle_gamma   90.00
#
_symmetry.space_group_name_H-M   'P 1'
#
loop_
_entity.id
_entity.type
_entity.pdbx_description
1 polymer ?
#
loop_
_entity_poly.entity_id
_entity_poly.type
_entity_poly.pdbx_seq_one_letter_code
_entity_poly.pdbx_strand_id
1 'polypeptide(L)'
;MSKKREVAPAPVAPHPSMKRATQGCSTSARGREPIRTIWMLTREYGTLAGAGGVKDVSLQLAKALAGWSGRSVSVVMPRYGFIDPVGLGFTLLPDPSFPERALAYEVDLDYAHVERREKIRVWMDRRERVTLFLLEADRFSEKTGVYAYTDADEAMNPAHKAGKGHDDYFAMNILLQKGALDLMLLLGIRPDIIHCHDGHTAVLPAMIRENSGWRHFFRRTGTVLTIHNAGRGYHQEVADLSFARAITGLPWTVIMGNRLADCFDPLLVAARYAVINTVSEQYGRELQETDDDRLTGWLGHTLLERGVTLQGVTNGIDPAEFNPADAEKAGIDAPFNPLAEGTLSGKRACKETLLQELSGYRSGEGQVSRTSRPVQDRLGGIQPIGSLDFRPDLPLFTFIGRLTEQKGVGVLLAALRRMLKESPDFQFLLLGSGGHDEERELARLAEKEENRGRVCILKGFNSALANRVYAAGDFFLIPSRYEPCGLTDFIAQLFGNLPIVHHVGGLVKVLDGETGFSYIQHTAAALSEAMRRGMALYHEHPSRIREMQRQAVKRIQEKHTWQRVMKQYLQLYKEAKNGNGQVFIDN
;
A
#
# COMPACT_ATOMS: atom_id res chain seq x y z
N MET A 1 -79.59 0.13 -12.93
CA MET A 1 -79.58 -0.53 -14.24
C MET A 1 -79.33 0.52 -15.30
N SER A 2 -78.18 0.64 -15.84
CA SER A 2 -77.87 1.17 -17.19
C SER A 2 -76.39 1.00 -17.44
N LYS A 3 -76.05 0.16 -18.41
CA LYS A 3 -74.73 -0.09 -18.89
C LYS A 3 -74.26 1.10 -19.71
N LYS A 4 -73.17 1.74 -19.34
CA LYS A 4 -72.42 2.63 -20.24
C LYS A 4 -71.36 1.80 -21.01
N ARG A 5 -71.47 1.83 -22.33
CA ARG A 5 -70.48 1.30 -23.32
C ARG A 5 -69.26 2.22 -23.32
N GLU A 6 -68.10 1.67 -23.15
CA GLU A 6 -66.85 2.31 -23.51
C GLU A 6 -66.67 2.27 -25.02
N VAL A 7 -66.37 3.43 -25.60
CA VAL A 7 -66.01 3.59 -27.01
C VAL A 7 -64.50 3.68 -27.11
N ALA A 8 -63.90 2.76 -27.83
CA ALA A 8 -62.44 2.77 -28.12
C ALA A 8 -62.12 3.88 -29.13
N PRO A 9 -60.97 4.61 -28.97
CA PRO A 9 -60.53 5.60 -29.97
C PRO A 9 -59.94 4.96 -31.20
N ALA A 10 -60.22 5.59 -32.37
CA ALA A 10 -59.77 5.19 -33.69
C ALA A 10 -58.23 5.39 -33.89
N PRO A 11 -57.59 4.64 -34.80
CA PRO A 11 -56.15 4.75 -35.04
C PRO A 11 -55.84 6.02 -35.84
N VAL A 12 -54.78 6.74 -35.36
CA VAL A 12 -54.21 7.93 -36.01
C VAL A 12 -53.28 7.48 -37.17
N ALA A 13 -53.46 8.05 -38.34
CA ALA A 13 -52.64 7.80 -39.54
C ALA A 13 -51.20 8.35 -39.38
N PRO A 14 -50.20 7.73 -40.02
CA PRO A 14 -48.84 8.17 -39.92
C PRO A 14 -48.53 9.40 -40.77
N HIS A 15 -47.88 10.42 -40.18
CA HIS A 15 -47.34 11.58 -40.86
C HIS A 15 -46.13 11.23 -41.73
N PRO A 16 -45.92 11.92 -42.90
CA PRO A 16 -44.86 11.61 -43.82
C PRO A 16 -43.49 11.98 -43.27
N SER A 17 -42.55 11.06 -43.43
CA SER A 17 -41.15 11.18 -43.04
C SER A 17 -40.43 12.29 -43.80
N MET A 18 -40.03 13.38 -43.13
CA MET A 18 -38.99 14.28 -43.61
C MET A 18 -37.62 13.57 -43.54
N LYS A 19 -37.05 13.26 -44.71
CA LYS A 19 -35.66 12.86 -44.83
C LYS A 19 -34.77 14.04 -44.41
N ARG A 20 -34.21 14.01 -43.17
CA ARG A 20 -33.10 14.86 -42.80
C ARG A 20 -31.83 14.33 -43.47
N ALA A 21 -31.25 15.16 -44.34
CA ALA A 21 -29.91 14.95 -44.86
C ALA A 21 -28.92 14.89 -43.69
N THR A 22 -28.33 13.73 -43.44
CA THR A 22 -27.17 13.58 -42.55
C THR A 22 -25.97 14.22 -43.24
N GLN A 23 -25.74 15.51 -43.00
CA GLN A 23 -24.41 16.07 -43.19
C GLN A 23 -23.49 15.35 -42.19
N GLY A 24 -22.60 14.50 -42.70
CA GLY A 24 -21.55 13.87 -41.94
C GLY A 24 -20.65 14.96 -41.32
N CYS A 25 -20.87 15.22 -40.03
CA CYS A 25 -19.89 15.90 -39.22
C CYS A 25 -18.73 14.93 -39.05
N SER A 26 -17.71 15.05 -39.88
CA SER A 26 -16.43 14.39 -39.66
C SER A 26 -15.88 14.93 -38.35
N THR A 27 -16.10 14.21 -37.25
CA THR A 27 -15.31 14.40 -36.01
C THR A 27 -13.88 14.05 -36.41
N SER A 28 -13.12 15.07 -36.77
CA SER A 28 -11.67 14.98 -36.87
C SER A 28 -11.21 14.34 -35.56
N ALA A 29 -10.56 13.19 -35.63
CA ALA A 29 -9.83 12.59 -34.53
C ALA A 29 -8.80 13.62 -34.05
N ARG A 30 -9.20 14.47 -33.08
CA ARG A 30 -8.25 15.31 -32.39
C ARG A 30 -7.24 14.36 -31.77
N GLY A 31 -6.01 14.38 -32.29
CA GLY A 31 -4.91 13.57 -31.76
C GLY A 31 -4.88 13.75 -30.25
N ARG A 32 -5.06 12.66 -29.51
CA ARG A 32 -5.09 12.68 -28.05
C ARG A 32 -3.78 13.26 -27.56
N GLU A 33 -3.83 14.40 -26.86
CA GLU A 33 -2.64 15.00 -26.28
C GLU A 33 -1.93 14.00 -25.38
N PRO A 34 -0.61 13.80 -25.55
CA PRO A 34 0.13 12.83 -24.73
C PRO A 34 0.20 13.29 -23.27
N ILE A 35 0.02 12.37 -22.34
CA ILE A 35 0.21 12.64 -20.90
C ILE A 35 1.71 12.82 -20.65
N ARG A 36 2.11 14.02 -20.25
CA ARG A 36 3.52 14.41 -20.04
C ARG A 36 3.83 14.78 -18.59
N THR A 37 2.88 15.41 -17.89
CA THR A 37 3.09 15.95 -16.55
C THR A 37 2.19 15.27 -15.55
N ILE A 38 2.79 14.54 -14.60
CA ILE A 38 2.09 13.76 -13.57
C ILE A 38 2.54 14.27 -12.21
N TRP A 39 1.59 14.59 -11.36
CA TRP A 39 1.83 14.91 -9.95
C TRP A 39 1.21 13.84 -9.08
N MET A 40 1.96 13.32 -8.12
CA MET A 40 1.51 12.32 -7.16
C MET A 40 1.51 12.94 -5.77
N LEU A 41 0.40 12.76 -5.04
CA LEU A 41 0.28 13.18 -3.65
C LEU A 41 0.22 11.94 -2.76
N THR A 42 1.08 11.91 -1.75
CA THR A 42 1.16 10.79 -0.82
C THR A 42 1.67 11.24 0.54
N ARG A 43 1.39 10.45 1.58
CA ARG A 43 2.01 10.62 2.90
C ARG A 43 3.26 9.77 3.09
N GLU A 44 3.49 8.81 2.18
CA GLU A 44 4.60 7.86 2.25
C GLU A 44 5.39 7.83 0.94
N TYR A 45 6.72 7.80 1.03
CA TYR A 45 7.59 7.68 -0.15
C TYR A 45 8.94 7.07 0.21
N GLY A 46 9.20 5.84 -0.21
CA GLY A 46 10.49 5.16 -0.07
C GLY A 46 11.04 5.19 1.35
N THR A 47 12.30 5.61 1.48
CA THR A 47 12.99 5.73 2.77
C THR A 47 12.73 7.06 3.48
N LEU A 48 12.05 8.02 2.82
CA LEU A 48 11.78 9.33 3.43
C LEU A 48 10.72 9.24 4.53
N ALA A 49 9.63 8.54 4.25
CA ALA A 49 8.57 8.31 5.23
C ALA A 49 7.76 7.08 4.83
N GLY A 50 7.42 6.24 5.79
CA GLY A 50 6.55 5.10 5.50
C GLY A 50 6.22 4.27 6.73
N ALA A 51 5.00 3.73 6.72
CA ALA A 51 4.50 2.81 7.73
C ALA A 51 4.06 1.46 7.12
N GLY A 52 4.03 1.35 5.80
CA GLY A 52 3.56 0.15 5.09
C GLY A 52 4.07 0.05 3.67
N GLY A 53 3.38 -0.72 2.83
CA GLY A 53 3.75 -0.94 1.43
C GLY A 53 3.52 0.27 0.51
N VAL A 54 2.75 1.26 0.93
CA VAL A 54 2.46 2.46 0.12
C VAL A 54 3.72 3.22 -0.24
N LYS A 55 4.70 3.30 0.69
CA LYS A 55 5.99 3.94 0.46
C LYS A 55 6.75 3.35 -0.72
N ASP A 56 6.75 2.02 -0.85
CA ASP A 56 7.44 1.31 -1.92
C ASP A 56 6.68 1.44 -3.25
N VAL A 57 5.35 1.37 -3.21
CA VAL A 57 4.50 1.58 -4.38
C VAL A 57 4.66 3.00 -4.92
N SER A 58 4.58 4.03 -4.07
CA SER A 58 4.73 5.44 -4.47
C SER A 58 6.09 5.69 -5.11
N LEU A 59 7.17 5.16 -4.52
CA LEU A 59 8.52 5.28 -5.05
C LEU A 59 8.67 4.58 -6.40
N GLN A 60 8.31 3.28 -6.47
CA GLN A 60 8.58 2.46 -7.64
C GLN A 60 7.68 2.84 -8.81
N LEU A 61 6.42 3.20 -8.57
CA LEU A 61 5.52 3.71 -9.61
C LEU A 61 6.02 5.05 -10.17
N ALA A 62 6.43 5.99 -9.31
CA ALA A 62 6.97 7.27 -9.75
C ALA A 62 8.23 7.09 -10.61
N LYS A 63 9.17 6.23 -10.19
CA LYS A 63 10.36 5.89 -10.97
C LYS A 63 10.01 5.26 -12.33
N ALA A 64 9.09 4.30 -12.35
CA ALA A 64 8.67 3.63 -13.58
C ALA A 64 8.02 4.61 -14.57
N LEU A 65 7.17 5.51 -14.09
CA LEU A 65 6.54 6.56 -14.91
C LEU A 65 7.57 7.56 -15.44
N ALA A 66 8.52 8.02 -14.61
CA ALA A 66 9.57 8.96 -14.98
C ALA A 66 10.62 8.33 -15.93
N GLY A 67 10.81 7.02 -15.84
CA GLY A 67 11.68 6.25 -16.74
C GLY A 67 11.18 6.19 -18.17
N TRP A 68 9.88 6.39 -18.40
CA TRP A 68 9.32 6.41 -19.74
C TRP A 68 9.52 7.80 -20.39
N SER A 69 10.17 7.83 -21.55
CA SER A 69 10.61 9.06 -22.21
C SER A 69 9.49 10.11 -22.37
N GLY A 70 9.86 11.37 -22.15
CA GLY A 70 9.00 12.54 -22.34
C GLY A 70 8.01 12.80 -21.21
N ARG A 71 8.13 12.16 -20.04
CA ARG A 71 7.30 12.44 -18.87
C ARG A 71 8.09 13.13 -17.77
N SER A 72 7.41 14.09 -17.11
CA SER A 72 7.82 14.71 -15.88
C SER A 72 6.93 14.19 -14.75
N VAL A 73 7.54 13.63 -13.72
CA VAL A 73 6.84 13.13 -12.53
C VAL A 73 7.29 13.92 -11.32
N SER A 74 6.33 14.46 -10.60
CA SER A 74 6.55 15.17 -9.33
C SER A 74 5.79 14.46 -8.22
N VAL A 75 6.41 14.32 -7.06
CA VAL A 75 5.79 13.77 -5.85
C VAL A 75 5.76 14.84 -4.79
N VAL A 76 4.61 15.00 -4.13
CA VAL A 76 4.42 15.95 -3.03
C VAL A 76 4.06 15.17 -1.77
N MET A 77 4.77 15.46 -0.68
CA MET A 77 4.52 14.83 0.62
C MET A 77 4.81 15.81 1.77
N PRO A 78 4.31 15.54 2.99
CA PRO A 78 4.65 16.32 4.18
C PRO A 78 6.14 16.21 4.54
N ARG A 79 6.73 17.29 5.04
CA ARG A 79 8.01 17.28 5.74
C ARG A 79 7.73 16.99 7.21
N TYR A 80 7.79 15.72 7.60
CA TYR A 80 7.64 15.31 9.00
C TYR A 80 8.84 15.72 9.85
N GLY A 81 8.67 15.82 11.18
CA GLY A 81 9.71 16.21 12.12
C GLY A 81 10.96 15.34 12.09
N PHE A 82 10.83 14.07 11.76
CA PHE A 82 11.95 13.12 11.64
C PHE A 82 12.71 13.20 10.30
N ILE A 83 12.25 14.01 9.33
CA ILE A 83 12.94 14.21 8.05
C ILE A 83 13.87 15.41 8.20
N ASP A 84 15.17 15.18 8.03
CA ASP A 84 16.17 16.24 7.88
C ASP A 84 16.39 16.53 6.39
N PRO A 85 15.74 17.57 5.82
CA PRO A 85 15.83 17.81 4.40
C PRO A 85 17.25 18.21 3.96
N VAL A 86 17.99 18.93 4.79
CA VAL A 86 19.37 19.37 4.47
C VAL A 86 20.32 18.18 4.44
N GLY A 87 20.29 17.35 5.47
CA GLY A 87 21.11 16.13 5.54
C GLY A 87 20.81 15.13 4.41
N LEU A 88 19.57 15.19 3.87
CA LEU A 88 19.14 14.35 2.74
C LEU A 88 19.36 15.01 1.36
N GLY A 89 19.95 16.22 1.30
CA GLY A 89 20.31 16.90 0.05
C GLY A 89 19.19 17.73 -0.58
N PHE A 90 18.07 17.96 0.11
CA PHE A 90 17.04 18.88 -0.36
C PHE A 90 17.48 20.33 -0.19
N THR A 91 16.99 21.19 -1.09
CA THR A 91 17.15 22.62 -1.04
C THR A 91 15.80 23.32 -0.94
N LEU A 92 15.77 24.48 -0.31
CA LEU A 92 14.55 25.31 -0.33
C LEU A 92 14.27 25.74 -1.77
N LEU A 93 13.01 25.60 -2.18
CA LEU A 93 12.56 25.99 -3.51
C LEU A 93 12.61 27.52 -3.63
N PRO A 94 13.32 28.09 -4.62
CA PRO A 94 13.29 29.54 -4.85
C PRO A 94 11.89 30.05 -5.22
N ASP A 95 11.53 31.22 -4.77
CA ASP A 95 10.31 31.92 -5.20
C ASP A 95 10.43 32.29 -6.69
N PRO A 96 9.48 31.88 -7.55
CA PRO A 96 9.53 32.19 -8.98
C PRO A 96 9.59 33.70 -9.31
N SER A 97 9.04 34.56 -8.43
CA SER A 97 9.03 36.00 -8.59
C SER A 97 10.23 36.70 -7.96
N PHE A 98 10.84 36.08 -6.94
CA PHE A 98 11.97 36.58 -6.18
C PHE A 98 12.98 35.47 -5.90
N PRO A 99 13.80 35.07 -6.90
CA PRO A 99 14.66 33.88 -6.80
C PRO A 99 15.68 33.87 -5.65
N GLU A 100 15.98 35.01 -5.09
CA GLU A 100 16.84 35.18 -3.91
C GLU A 100 16.15 34.77 -2.59
N ARG A 101 14.85 34.56 -2.61
CA ARG A 101 14.04 34.15 -1.45
C ARG A 101 13.54 32.72 -1.62
N ALA A 102 13.40 32.04 -0.51
CA ALA A 102 12.72 30.75 -0.50
C ALA A 102 11.21 30.95 -0.68
N LEU A 103 10.59 30.12 -1.51
CA LEU A 103 9.14 30.09 -1.69
C LEU A 103 8.45 29.77 -0.36
N ALA A 104 7.60 30.70 0.07
CA ALA A 104 6.73 30.55 1.22
C ALA A 104 5.37 31.15 0.92
N TYR A 105 4.32 30.48 1.32
CA TYR A 105 2.94 30.92 1.12
C TYR A 105 2.05 30.45 2.28
N GLU A 106 0.89 31.06 2.39
CA GLU A 106 -0.11 30.71 3.42
C GLU A 106 -1.28 29.97 2.78
N VAL A 107 -1.78 28.98 3.49
CA VAL A 107 -2.94 28.17 3.09
C VAL A 107 -4.07 28.42 4.09
N ASP A 108 -5.25 28.78 3.58
CA ASP A 108 -6.46 28.89 4.41
C ASP A 108 -6.89 27.50 4.88
N LEU A 109 -6.96 27.33 6.18
CA LEU A 109 -7.31 26.06 6.85
C LEU A 109 -8.38 26.32 7.92
N ASP A 110 -9.47 26.94 7.49
CA ASP A 110 -10.53 27.42 8.38
C ASP A 110 -11.25 26.30 9.10
N TYR A 111 -11.56 26.52 10.36
CA TYR A 111 -12.46 25.69 11.14
C TYR A 111 -13.85 26.34 11.17
N ALA A 112 -14.89 25.58 11.56
CA ALA A 112 -16.26 26.04 11.46
C ALA A 112 -16.56 27.44 12.05
N HIS A 113 -15.79 27.84 13.06
CA HIS A 113 -15.98 29.13 13.78
C HIS A 113 -14.69 29.95 13.91
N VAL A 114 -13.60 29.52 13.25
CA VAL A 114 -12.28 30.16 13.37
C VAL A 114 -11.59 30.18 12.02
N GLU A 115 -11.31 31.36 11.51
CA GLU A 115 -10.40 31.53 10.37
C GLU A 115 -8.98 31.19 10.80
N ARG A 116 -8.31 30.36 10.01
CA ARG A 116 -6.94 29.92 10.28
C ARG A 116 -6.14 29.89 8.99
N ARG A 117 -4.87 30.23 9.11
CA ARG A 117 -3.89 30.12 8.03
C ARG A 117 -2.66 29.39 8.53
N GLU A 118 -2.11 28.56 7.68
CA GLU A 118 -0.87 27.86 7.97
C GLU A 118 0.16 28.16 6.89
N LYS A 119 1.35 28.53 7.35
CA LYS A 119 2.47 28.87 6.48
C LYS A 119 3.14 27.62 5.99
N ILE A 120 3.40 27.54 4.69
CA ILE A 120 4.15 26.47 4.04
C ILE A 120 5.46 27.02 3.48
N ARG A 121 6.56 26.30 3.72
CA ARG A 121 7.81 26.39 2.96
C ARG A 121 7.98 25.12 2.15
N VAL A 122 8.69 25.20 1.05
CA VAL A 122 8.84 24.04 0.14
C VAL A 122 10.30 23.68 -0.02
N TRP A 123 10.61 22.42 0.27
CA TRP A 123 11.89 21.81 -0.04
C TRP A 123 11.78 21.00 -1.33
N MET A 124 12.84 21.00 -2.15
CA MET A 124 12.85 20.30 -3.42
C MET A 124 14.16 19.53 -3.60
N ASP A 125 14.04 18.35 -4.17
CA ASP A 125 15.16 17.54 -4.66
C ASP A 125 14.75 16.81 -5.94
N ARG A 126 15.72 16.36 -6.74
CA ARG A 126 15.46 15.58 -7.94
C ARG A 126 16.25 14.29 -7.93
N ARG A 127 15.55 13.18 -7.79
CA ARG A 127 16.12 11.82 -7.73
C ARG A 127 15.62 10.97 -8.90
N GLU A 128 16.51 10.35 -9.64
CA GLU A 128 16.15 9.40 -10.71
C GLU A 128 15.04 9.91 -11.65
N ARG A 129 15.10 11.18 -12.04
CA ARG A 129 14.12 11.89 -12.89
C ARG A 129 12.77 12.18 -12.22
N VAL A 130 12.59 11.86 -10.96
CA VAL A 130 11.43 12.27 -10.16
C VAL A 130 11.76 13.54 -9.39
N THR A 131 10.91 14.57 -9.47
CA THR A 131 11.02 15.75 -8.62
C THR A 131 10.25 15.53 -7.33
N LEU A 132 10.91 15.69 -6.20
CA LEU A 132 10.32 15.52 -4.87
C LEU A 132 10.10 16.90 -4.25
N PHE A 133 8.91 17.15 -3.76
CA PHE A 133 8.56 18.33 -2.98
C PHE A 133 8.15 17.91 -1.57
N LEU A 134 8.82 18.47 -0.55
CA LEU A 134 8.41 18.33 0.84
C LEU A 134 7.75 19.63 1.28
N LEU A 135 6.50 19.55 1.70
CA LEU A 135 5.78 20.68 2.28
C LEU A 135 6.09 20.76 3.77
N GLU A 136 6.75 21.83 4.18
CA GLU A 136 7.07 22.10 5.57
C GLU A 136 6.05 23.08 6.14
N ALA A 137 5.35 22.65 7.18
CA ALA A 137 4.47 23.44 8.03
C ALA A 137 4.66 22.96 9.48
N ASP A 138 4.33 23.80 10.46
CA ASP A 138 4.47 23.44 11.88
C ASP A 138 3.70 22.13 12.18
N ARG A 139 2.46 22.03 11.67
CA ARG A 139 1.61 20.85 11.81
C ARG A 139 2.28 19.55 11.36
N PHE A 140 3.09 19.56 10.31
CA PHE A 140 3.83 18.39 9.83
C PHE A 140 5.12 18.18 10.63
N SER A 141 5.81 19.28 10.94
CA SER A 141 7.12 19.26 11.59
C SER A 141 7.06 18.81 13.06
N GLU A 142 5.89 18.92 13.69
CA GLU A 142 5.64 18.44 15.05
C GLU A 142 5.47 16.89 15.11
N LYS A 143 5.26 16.22 13.99
CA LYS A 143 4.97 14.76 13.98
C LYS A 143 6.24 13.94 13.85
N THR A 144 6.43 12.99 14.76
CA THR A 144 7.54 12.03 14.73
C THR A 144 7.15 10.69 14.12
N GLY A 145 5.87 10.48 13.81
CA GLY A 145 5.34 9.33 13.08
C GLY A 145 4.49 9.74 11.89
N VAL A 146 4.28 8.83 10.92
CA VAL A 146 3.50 9.14 9.70
C VAL A 146 2.00 9.20 9.98
N TYR A 147 1.45 8.24 10.72
CA TYR A 147 0.00 8.09 10.94
C TYR A 147 -0.41 8.13 12.39
N ALA A 148 0.50 7.80 13.28
CA ALA A 148 0.23 7.68 14.70
C ALA A 148 1.32 8.38 15.51
N TYR A 149 0.98 8.79 16.72
CA TYR A 149 1.94 9.29 17.67
C TYR A 149 2.93 8.20 18.05
N THR A 150 4.18 8.60 18.28
CA THR A 150 5.26 7.74 18.76
C THR A 150 5.51 7.93 20.26
N ASP A 151 6.39 7.12 20.84
CA ASP A 151 6.84 7.31 22.22
C ASP A 151 7.48 8.70 22.43
N ALA A 152 8.14 9.25 21.41
CA ALA A 152 8.70 10.60 21.44
C ALA A 152 7.60 11.68 21.51
N ASP A 153 6.52 11.51 20.75
CA ASP A 153 5.37 12.43 20.79
C ASP A 153 4.68 12.37 22.16
N GLU A 154 4.50 11.17 22.75
CA GLU A 154 3.93 11.00 24.08
C GLU A 154 4.83 11.60 25.19
N ALA A 155 6.15 11.47 25.05
CA ALA A 155 7.10 12.06 25.98
C ALA A 155 7.05 13.61 25.97
N MET A 156 6.83 14.21 24.78
CA MET A 156 6.67 15.66 24.64
C MET A 156 5.29 16.14 25.12
N ASN A 157 4.24 15.40 24.83
CA ASN A 157 2.86 15.71 25.21
C ASN A 157 2.12 14.43 25.62
N PRO A 158 1.86 14.24 26.94
CA PRO A 158 1.18 13.03 27.45
C PRO A 158 -0.23 12.77 26.90
N ALA A 159 -0.87 13.75 26.25
CA ALA A 159 -2.13 13.56 25.56
C ALA A 159 -1.97 12.81 24.22
N HIS A 160 -0.79 12.84 23.63
CA HIS A 160 -0.42 12.17 22.39
C HIS A 160 0.01 10.73 22.65
N LYS A 161 -0.94 9.84 22.94
CA LYS A 161 -0.64 8.44 23.28
C LYS A 161 0.01 7.70 22.12
N ALA A 162 1.16 7.09 22.37
CA ALA A 162 1.89 6.29 21.38
C ALA A 162 0.99 5.19 20.79
N GLY A 163 1.03 5.06 19.46
CA GLY A 163 0.17 4.16 18.71
C GLY A 163 -1.24 4.68 18.38
N LYS A 164 -1.71 5.77 19.02
CA LYS A 164 -2.96 6.44 18.64
C LYS A 164 -2.74 7.26 17.36
N GLY A 165 -3.71 7.24 16.45
CA GLY A 165 -3.73 8.13 15.28
C GLY A 165 -3.69 9.61 15.68
N HIS A 166 -3.10 10.45 14.83
CA HIS A 166 -3.02 11.89 15.08
C HIS A 166 -4.40 12.51 15.22
N ASP A 167 -4.63 13.28 16.28
CA ASP A 167 -5.94 13.91 16.55
C ASP A 167 -6.32 14.94 15.46
N ASP A 168 -5.34 15.51 14.79
CA ASP A 168 -5.52 16.50 13.71
C ASP A 168 -5.32 15.92 12.30
N TYR A 169 -5.45 14.59 12.15
CA TYR A 169 -5.19 13.85 10.90
C TYR A 169 -5.86 14.48 9.66
N PHE A 170 -7.12 14.90 9.80
CA PHE A 170 -7.88 15.43 8.67
C PHE A 170 -7.37 16.81 8.27
N ALA A 171 -7.03 17.67 9.23
CA ALA A 171 -6.40 18.97 8.96
C ALA A 171 -5.03 18.80 8.29
N MET A 172 -4.21 17.83 8.73
CA MET A 172 -2.96 17.47 8.05
C MET A 172 -3.21 17.07 6.59
N ASN A 173 -4.23 16.24 6.35
CA ASN A 173 -4.56 15.76 5.01
C ASN A 173 -5.01 16.91 4.09
N ILE A 174 -5.85 17.84 4.58
CA ILE A 174 -6.32 18.98 3.79
C ILE A 174 -5.21 19.99 3.57
N LEU A 175 -4.33 20.21 4.56
CA LEU A 175 -3.15 21.08 4.40
C LEU A 175 -2.21 20.57 3.30
N LEU A 176 -1.93 19.26 3.26
CA LEU A 176 -1.15 18.63 2.19
C LEU A 176 -1.78 18.89 0.82
N GLN A 177 -3.09 18.67 0.70
CA GLN A 177 -3.80 18.77 -0.57
C GLN A 177 -3.90 20.23 -1.06
N LYS A 178 -4.31 21.15 -0.20
CA LYS A 178 -4.37 22.60 -0.53
C LYS A 178 -2.98 23.14 -0.82
N GLY A 179 -1.99 22.82 0.02
CA GLY A 179 -0.61 23.25 -0.18
C GLY A 179 -0.02 22.78 -1.50
N ALA A 180 -0.31 21.53 -1.91
CA ALA A 180 0.12 21.02 -3.21
C ALA A 180 -0.58 21.75 -4.39
N LEU A 181 -1.87 22.06 -4.26
CA LEU A 181 -2.62 22.81 -5.29
C LEU A 181 -2.07 24.23 -5.46
N ASP A 182 -1.82 24.92 -4.36
CA ASP A 182 -1.28 26.28 -4.38
C ASP A 182 0.18 26.27 -4.88
N LEU A 183 0.98 25.26 -4.54
CA LEU A 183 2.32 25.08 -5.09
C LEU A 183 2.28 24.98 -6.63
N MET A 184 1.40 24.12 -7.19
CA MET A 184 1.25 23.99 -8.64
C MET A 184 0.82 25.30 -9.29
N LEU A 185 -0.05 26.06 -8.64
CA LEU A 185 -0.55 27.35 -9.11
C LEU A 185 0.55 28.40 -9.09
N LEU A 186 1.31 28.52 -8.00
CA LEU A 186 2.43 29.46 -7.86
C LEU A 186 3.56 29.17 -8.86
N LEU A 187 3.81 27.90 -9.15
CA LEU A 187 4.77 27.48 -10.18
C LEU A 187 4.23 27.61 -11.61
N GLY A 188 2.96 27.94 -11.80
CA GLY A 188 2.30 27.98 -13.11
C GLY A 188 2.18 26.62 -13.79
N ILE A 189 2.34 25.51 -13.05
CA ILE A 189 2.36 24.14 -13.59
C ILE A 189 0.95 23.57 -13.57
N ARG A 190 0.44 23.26 -14.76
CA ARG A 190 -0.85 22.55 -14.94
C ARG A 190 -0.58 21.09 -15.28
N PRO A 191 -0.66 20.19 -14.30
CA PRO A 191 -0.42 18.78 -14.59
C PRO A 191 -1.49 18.19 -15.50
N ASP A 192 -1.08 17.23 -16.34
CA ASP A 192 -2.04 16.43 -17.09
C ASP A 192 -2.84 15.52 -16.15
N ILE A 193 -2.15 14.97 -15.14
CA ILE A 193 -2.72 14.07 -14.14
C ILE A 193 -2.27 14.47 -12.73
N ILE A 194 -3.23 14.48 -11.81
CA ILE A 194 -2.94 14.41 -10.38
C ILE A 194 -3.36 13.01 -9.90
N HIS A 195 -2.41 12.27 -9.36
CA HIS A 195 -2.61 10.93 -8.80
C HIS A 195 -2.59 10.99 -7.28
N CYS A 196 -3.72 10.69 -6.68
CA CYS A 196 -3.97 10.68 -5.24
C CYS A 196 -3.87 9.24 -4.69
N HIS A 197 -3.41 9.09 -3.45
CA HIS A 197 -3.25 7.80 -2.78
C HIS A 197 -4.02 7.79 -1.47
N ASP A 198 -4.98 6.85 -1.31
CA ASP A 198 -5.84 6.63 -0.14
C ASP A 198 -6.63 7.88 0.33
N GLY A 199 -7.35 7.75 1.44
CA GLY A 199 -8.20 8.80 2.01
C GLY A 199 -7.47 10.11 2.34
N HIS A 200 -6.16 10.05 2.60
CA HIS A 200 -5.39 11.27 2.96
C HIS A 200 -5.19 12.26 1.82
N THR A 201 -5.46 11.88 0.58
CA THR A 201 -5.35 12.78 -0.57
C THR A 201 -6.64 12.79 -1.42
N ALA A 202 -7.66 12.09 -0.97
CA ALA A 202 -8.87 11.80 -1.74
C ALA A 202 -9.85 12.97 -1.90
N VAL A 203 -9.73 14.03 -1.09
CA VAL A 203 -10.61 15.21 -1.22
C VAL A 203 -10.17 16.13 -2.36
N LEU A 204 -8.89 16.11 -2.75
CA LEU A 204 -8.32 16.98 -3.79
C LEU A 204 -9.12 16.95 -5.11
N PRO A 205 -9.54 15.80 -5.66
CA PRO A 205 -10.34 15.77 -6.87
C PRO A 205 -11.61 16.61 -6.80
N ALA A 206 -12.29 16.62 -5.66
CA ALA A 206 -13.46 17.47 -5.45
C ALA A 206 -13.08 18.95 -5.35
N MET A 207 -12.02 19.29 -4.60
CA MET A 207 -11.59 20.68 -4.43
C MET A 207 -11.25 21.35 -5.76
N ILE A 208 -10.56 20.67 -6.67
CA ILE A 208 -10.22 21.26 -7.99
C ILE A 208 -11.42 21.42 -8.94
N ARG A 209 -12.59 20.88 -8.60
CA ARG A 209 -13.81 21.03 -9.39
C ARG A 209 -14.81 21.98 -8.78
N GLU A 210 -14.91 21.99 -7.45
CA GLU A 210 -15.93 22.73 -6.72
C GLU A 210 -15.42 24.11 -6.26
N ASN A 211 -14.15 24.23 -5.83
CA ASN A 211 -13.65 25.46 -5.28
C ASN A 211 -13.23 26.46 -6.38
N SER A 212 -13.76 27.67 -6.32
CA SER A 212 -13.57 28.71 -7.35
C SER A 212 -12.09 29.08 -7.58
N GLY A 213 -11.24 29.03 -6.54
CA GLY A 213 -9.82 29.34 -6.61
C GLY A 213 -9.02 28.41 -7.54
N TRP A 214 -9.41 27.15 -7.65
CA TRP A 214 -8.68 26.16 -8.41
C TRP A 214 -9.40 25.68 -9.67
N ARG A 215 -10.74 25.72 -9.72
CA ARG A 215 -11.58 25.14 -10.77
C ARG A 215 -11.18 25.54 -12.18
N HIS A 216 -10.88 26.83 -12.41
CA HIS A 216 -10.49 27.31 -13.73
C HIS A 216 -9.09 26.82 -14.12
N PHE A 217 -8.13 26.88 -13.20
CA PHE A 217 -6.74 26.49 -13.46
C PHE A 217 -6.62 25.01 -13.80
N PHE A 218 -7.25 24.14 -13.02
CA PHE A 218 -7.17 22.68 -13.18
C PHE A 218 -8.27 22.08 -14.08
N ARG A 219 -9.03 22.86 -14.84
CA ARG A 219 -10.17 22.38 -15.64
C ARG A 219 -9.84 21.24 -16.64
N ARG A 220 -8.56 21.12 -17.05
CA ARG A 220 -8.08 20.09 -17.97
C ARG A 220 -7.25 18.98 -17.30
N THR A 221 -7.06 19.05 -16.02
CA THR A 221 -6.29 18.07 -15.25
C THR A 221 -7.17 16.86 -14.96
N GLY A 222 -6.74 15.67 -15.34
CA GLY A 222 -7.37 14.43 -14.92
C GLY A 222 -6.95 14.05 -13.51
N THR A 223 -7.84 13.38 -12.78
CA THR A 223 -7.56 12.91 -11.41
C THR A 223 -7.76 11.40 -11.32
N VAL A 224 -6.83 10.74 -10.64
CA VAL A 224 -6.89 9.32 -10.32
C VAL A 224 -6.69 9.15 -8.82
N LEU A 225 -7.45 8.25 -8.22
CA LEU A 225 -7.27 7.83 -6.83
C LEU A 225 -7.01 6.33 -6.78
N THR A 226 -5.88 5.94 -6.20
CA THR A 226 -5.61 4.55 -5.84
C THR A 226 -5.95 4.29 -4.38
N ILE A 227 -6.87 3.37 -4.13
CA ILE A 227 -7.21 2.86 -2.80
C ILE A 227 -6.30 1.67 -2.51
N HIS A 228 -5.28 1.88 -1.66
CA HIS A 228 -4.35 0.82 -1.25
C HIS A 228 -4.96 -0.09 -0.19
N ASN A 229 -5.78 0.49 0.69
CA ASN A 229 -6.52 -0.24 1.71
C ASN A 229 -7.84 0.49 2.00
N ALA A 230 -8.94 -0.22 1.82
CA ALA A 230 -10.28 0.30 2.08
C ALA A 230 -10.79 -0.01 3.49
N GLY A 231 -9.96 -0.53 4.39
CA GLY A 231 -10.34 -0.76 5.80
C GLY A 231 -10.68 0.55 6.52
N ARG A 232 -11.57 0.47 7.52
CA ARG A 232 -11.91 1.63 8.35
C ARG A 232 -10.69 2.38 8.79
N GLY A 233 -10.38 3.36 9.19
CA GLY A 233 -9.13 4.04 9.52
C GLY A 233 -8.28 4.51 8.32
N TYR A 234 -8.45 3.88 7.14
CA TYR A 234 -7.83 4.34 5.90
C TYR A 234 -8.72 5.31 5.12
N HIS A 235 -10.02 5.37 5.42
CA HIS A 235 -10.97 6.31 4.82
C HIS A 235 -10.66 7.75 5.17
N GLN A 236 -10.17 8.00 6.40
CA GLN A 236 -9.94 9.34 6.95
C GLN A 236 -11.24 10.15 7.07
N GLU A 237 -12.30 9.45 7.43
CA GLU A 237 -13.66 9.97 7.58
C GLU A 237 -13.77 11.02 8.70
N VAL A 238 -14.73 11.94 8.59
CA VAL A 238 -14.95 13.03 9.54
C VAL A 238 -16.42 13.09 9.96
N ALA A 239 -16.66 12.95 11.26
CA ALA A 239 -18.02 13.03 11.83
C ALA A 239 -18.54 14.48 11.94
N ASP A 240 -17.65 15.45 12.20
CA ASP A 240 -18.03 16.86 12.20
C ASP A 240 -18.12 17.40 10.78
N LEU A 241 -19.34 17.41 10.24
CA LEU A 241 -19.61 17.87 8.87
C LEU A 241 -19.41 19.38 8.70
N SER A 242 -19.60 20.16 9.76
CA SER A 242 -19.36 21.62 9.73
C SER A 242 -17.88 21.92 9.63
N PHE A 243 -17.05 21.18 10.36
CA PHE A 243 -15.60 21.22 10.24
C PHE A 243 -15.15 20.74 8.85
N ALA A 244 -15.65 19.59 8.38
CA ALA A 244 -15.31 19.09 7.04
C ALA A 244 -15.60 20.14 5.95
N ARG A 245 -16.77 20.81 6.02
CA ARG A 245 -17.12 21.89 5.08
C ARG A 245 -16.17 23.07 5.18
N ALA A 246 -15.94 23.57 6.37
CA ALA A 246 -15.11 24.76 6.58
C ALA A 246 -13.67 24.55 6.08
N ILE A 247 -13.04 23.45 6.50
CA ILE A 247 -11.64 23.20 6.20
C ILE A 247 -11.40 22.82 4.72
N THR A 248 -12.35 22.17 4.05
CA THR A 248 -12.23 21.81 2.63
C THR A 248 -12.67 22.94 1.69
N GLY A 249 -13.58 23.81 2.13
CA GLY A 249 -14.24 24.81 1.30
C GLY A 249 -15.26 24.22 0.32
N LEU A 250 -15.62 22.93 0.47
CA LEU A 250 -16.58 22.27 -0.42
C LEU A 250 -18.00 22.74 -0.16
N PRO A 251 -18.89 22.78 -1.17
CA PRO A 251 -20.29 23.05 -1.00
C PRO A 251 -20.97 22.07 -0.05
N TRP A 252 -21.97 22.55 0.70
CA TRP A 252 -22.70 21.72 1.64
C TRP A 252 -23.35 20.49 0.98
N THR A 253 -23.83 20.62 -0.24
CA THR A 253 -24.39 19.53 -1.04
C THR A 253 -23.37 18.42 -1.31
N VAL A 254 -22.10 18.77 -1.51
CA VAL A 254 -21.01 17.80 -1.70
C VAL A 254 -20.70 17.08 -0.38
N ILE A 255 -20.63 17.82 0.73
CA ILE A 255 -20.39 17.22 2.06
C ILE A 255 -21.53 16.24 2.41
N MET A 256 -22.77 16.68 2.30
CA MET A 256 -23.96 15.87 2.66
C MET A 256 -24.14 14.67 1.73
N GLY A 257 -23.87 14.83 0.44
CA GLY A 257 -24.03 13.77 -0.56
C GLY A 257 -22.96 12.68 -0.50
N ASN A 258 -21.87 12.87 0.25
CA ASN A 258 -20.74 11.92 0.31
C ASN A 258 -20.46 11.47 1.75
N ARG A 259 -21.52 11.04 2.43
CA ARG A 259 -21.44 10.44 3.75
C ARG A 259 -21.48 8.92 3.67
N LEU A 260 -20.67 8.30 4.51
CA LEU A 260 -20.72 6.87 4.80
C LEU A 260 -20.85 6.72 6.33
N ALA A 261 -21.86 5.99 6.80
CA ALA A 261 -22.17 5.86 8.23
C ALA A 261 -22.17 7.22 8.97
N ASP A 262 -22.85 8.22 8.40
CA ASP A 262 -23.00 9.60 8.91
C ASP A 262 -21.74 10.48 8.94
N CYS A 263 -20.57 9.95 8.60
CA CYS A 263 -19.34 10.71 8.45
C CYS A 263 -19.14 11.15 7.00
N PHE A 264 -18.57 12.34 6.78
CA PHE A 264 -18.04 12.71 5.47
C PHE A 264 -16.88 11.77 5.13
N ASP A 265 -16.94 11.11 3.98
CA ASP A 265 -15.97 10.12 3.56
C ASP A 265 -15.14 10.59 2.36
N PRO A 266 -13.81 10.78 2.53
CA PRO A 266 -12.90 11.20 1.46
C PRO A 266 -12.85 10.27 0.26
N LEU A 267 -12.89 8.92 0.46
CA LEU A 267 -12.86 7.97 -0.64
C LEU A 267 -14.15 8.05 -1.47
N LEU A 268 -15.26 8.23 -0.79
CA LEU A 268 -16.57 8.32 -1.43
C LEU A 268 -16.74 9.63 -2.22
N VAL A 269 -16.22 10.76 -1.70
CA VAL A 269 -16.26 12.02 -2.46
C VAL A 269 -15.37 11.96 -3.69
N ALA A 270 -14.19 11.34 -3.59
CA ALA A 270 -13.29 11.21 -4.74
C ALA A 270 -13.92 10.47 -5.91
N ALA A 271 -14.75 9.46 -5.63
CA ALA A 271 -15.39 8.64 -6.66
C ALA A 271 -16.25 9.42 -7.65
N ARG A 272 -16.75 10.59 -7.26
CA ARG A 272 -17.49 11.48 -8.15
C ARG A 272 -16.60 12.29 -9.10
N TYR A 273 -15.33 12.49 -8.75
CA TYR A 273 -14.45 13.46 -9.42
C TYR A 273 -13.17 12.86 -9.98
N ALA A 274 -12.90 11.58 -9.73
CA ALA A 274 -11.69 10.89 -10.16
C ALA A 274 -11.99 9.51 -10.74
N VAL A 275 -11.09 9.00 -11.56
CA VAL A 275 -11.02 7.57 -11.86
C VAL A 275 -10.47 6.87 -10.62
N ILE A 276 -11.19 5.87 -10.12
CA ILE A 276 -10.82 5.13 -8.92
C ILE A 276 -10.33 3.74 -9.29
N ASN A 277 -9.21 3.35 -8.70
CA ASN A 277 -8.73 1.98 -8.76
C ASN A 277 -8.29 1.48 -7.39
N THR A 278 -8.21 0.15 -7.25
CA THR A 278 -7.59 -0.51 -6.11
C THR A 278 -6.43 -1.41 -6.56
N VAL A 279 -5.75 -2.05 -5.62
CA VAL A 279 -4.42 -2.65 -5.83
C VAL A 279 -4.44 -4.14 -6.17
N SER A 280 -5.60 -4.72 -6.45
CA SER A 280 -5.75 -6.02 -7.13
C SER A 280 -7.19 -6.21 -7.64
N GLU A 281 -7.35 -7.01 -8.71
CA GLU A 281 -8.67 -7.29 -9.28
C GLU A 281 -9.57 -8.04 -8.28
N GLN A 282 -8.99 -9.03 -7.59
CA GLN A 282 -9.75 -9.82 -6.63
C GLN A 282 -10.19 -8.98 -5.43
N TYR A 283 -9.33 -8.09 -4.92
CA TYR A 283 -9.72 -7.18 -3.84
C TYR A 283 -10.84 -6.23 -4.27
N GLY A 284 -10.79 -5.70 -5.50
CA GLY A 284 -11.89 -4.91 -6.05
C GLY A 284 -13.22 -5.68 -6.08
N ARG A 285 -13.20 -6.95 -6.49
CA ARG A 285 -14.39 -7.82 -6.47
C ARG A 285 -14.87 -8.12 -5.04
N GLU A 286 -13.97 -8.46 -4.15
CA GLU A 286 -14.32 -8.72 -2.73
C GLU A 286 -15.02 -7.52 -2.10
N LEU A 287 -14.55 -6.29 -2.37
CA LEU A 287 -15.20 -5.07 -1.89
C LEU A 287 -16.59 -4.85 -2.48
N GLN A 288 -16.83 -5.23 -3.73
CA GLN A 288 -18.07 -4.89 -4.43
C GLN A 288 -19.09 -6.03 -4.52
N GLU A 289 -18.65 -7.28 -4.29
CA GLU A 289 -19.46 -8.47 -4.56
C GLU A 289 -19.62 -9.40 -3.34
N THR A 290 -18.92 -9.12 -2.22
CA THR A 290 -18.93 -10.02 -1.05
C THR A 290 -19.21 -9.28 0.26
N ASP A 291 -19.64 -10.04 1.28
CA ASP A 291 -19.89 -9.54 2.64
C ASP A 291 -18.59 -9.09 3.37
N ASP A 292 -17.42 -9.34 2.82
CA ASP A 292 -16.15 -8.88 3.40
C ASP A 292 -16.04 -7.35 3.38
N ASP A 293 -16.79 -6.67 2.51
CA ASP A 293 -16.90 -5.21 2.48
C ASP A 293 -17.45 -4.59 3.78
N ARG A 294 -18.10 -5.37 4.64
CA ARG A 294 -18.47 -4.92 6.01
C ARG A 294 -17.24 -4.42 6.80
N LEU A 295 -16.04 -4.94 6.50
CA LEU A 295 -14.78 -4.50 7.14
C LEU A 295 -14.40 -3.08 6.75
N THR A 296 -14.90 -2.60 5.62
CA THR A 296 -14.72 -1.22 5.13
C THR A 296 -15.90 -0.31 5.48
N GLY A 297 -16.94 -0.83 6.13
CA GLY A 297 -18.20 -0.10 6.35
C GLY A 297 -19.09 0.00 5.12
N TRP A 298 -19.00 -0.97 4.21
CA TRP A 298 -19.76 -1.07 2.96
C TRP A 298 -19.38 -0.01 1.92
N LEU A 299 -18.13 0.42 1.90
CA LEU A 299 -17.63 1.38 0.92
C LEU A 299 -17.74 0.84 -0.52
N GLY A 300 -17.32 -0.39 -0.74
CA GLY A 300 -17.30 -1.00 -2.08
C GLY A 300 -18.70 -1.16 -2.66
N HIS A 301 -19.66 -1.65 -1.88
CA HIS A 301 -21.08 -1.73 -2.27
C HIS A 301 -21.65 -0.33 -2.52
N THR A 302 -21.38 0.65 -1.64
CA THR A 302 -21.84 2.03 -1.83
C THR A 302 -21.27 2.65 -3.12
N LEU A 303 -20.02 2.37 -3.46
CA LEU A 303 -19.42 2.80 -4.73
C LEU A 303 -20.13 2.15 -5.92
N LEU A 304 -20.39 0.85 -5.86
CA LEU A 304 -21.08 0.11 -6.92
C LEU A 304 -22.52 0.62 -7.12
N GLU A 305 -23.27 0.87 -6.06
CA GLU A 305 -24.62 1.48 -6.09
C GLU A 305 -24.61 2.87 -6.75
N ARG A 306 -23.51 3.59 -6.66
CA ARG A 306 -23.30 4.88 -7.34
C ARG A 306 -22.78 4.73 -8.78
N GLY A 307 -22.72 3.52 -9.32
CA GLY A 307 -22.25 3.24 -10.67
C GLY A 307 -20.74 3.29 -10.82
N VAL A 308 -19.97 3.24 -9.73
CA VAL A 308 -18.50 3.23 -9.74
C VAL A 308 -18.01 1.80 -9.60
N THR A 309 -17.43 1.26 -10.67
CA THR A 309 -16.75 -0.04 -10.64
C THR A 309 -15.27 0.15 -10.29
N LEU A 310 -14.80 -0.54 -9.26
CA LEU A 310 -13.39 -0.52 -8.85
C LEU A 310 -12.53 -1.32 -9.84
N GLN A 311 -11.64 -0.62 -10.51
CA GLN A 311 -10.64 -1.29 -11.37
C GLN A 311 -9.48 -1.78 -10.49
N GLY A 312 -9.18 -3.08 -10.54
CA GLY A 312 -8.04 -3.65 -9.82
C GLY A 312 -6.77 -3.57 -10.65
N VAL A 313 -5.75 -2.90 -10.14
CA VAL A 313 -4.40 -2.87 -10.74
C VAL A 313 -3.41 -3.44 -9.73
N THR A 314 -3.03 -4.70 -9.90
CA THR A 314 -2.06 -5.35 -8.99
C THR A 314 -0.74 -4.58 -9.01
N ASN A 315 -0.25 -4.18 -7.83
CA ASN A 315 1.02 -3.47 -7.72
C ASN A 315 2.17 -4.26 -8.35
N GLY A 316 3.08 -3.52 -8.92
CA GLY A 316 4.33 -4.08 -9.41
C GLY A 316 5.36 -4.26 -8.30
N ILE A 317 6.45 -4.91 -8.66
CA ILE A 317 7.67 -4.96 -7.85
C ILE A 317 8.87 -4.69 -8.77
N ASP A 318 9.93 -4.09 -8.23
CA ASP A 318 11.21 -4.01 -8.92
C ASP A 318 12.10 -5.18 -8.47
N PRO A 319 12.34 -6.19 -9.34
CA PRO A 319 13.20 -7.30 -8.97
C PRO A 319 14.66 -6.91 -8.70
N ALA A 320 15.12 -5.74 -9.16
CA ALA A 320 16.48 -5.27 -8.91
C ALA A 320 16.69 -4.76 -7.48
N GLU A 321 15.61 -4.35 -6.80
CA GLU A 321 15.66 -3.97 -5.38
C GLU A 321 15.77 -5.19 -4.44
N PHE A 322 15.27 -6.34 -4.89
CA PHE A 322 15.18 -7.59 -4.10
C PHE A 322 15.94 -8.73 -4.81
N ASN A 323 17.16 -8.45 -5.28
CA ASN A 323 17.93 -9.40 -6.07
C ASN A 323 18.93 -10.17 -5.19
N PRO A 324 18.68 -11.46 -4.86
CA PRO A 324 19.61 -12.23 -4.05
C PRO A 324 20.91 -12.61 -4.76
N ALA A 325 21.06 -12.37 -6.07
CA ALA A 325 22.33 -12.54 -6.77
C ALA A 325 23.35 -11.44 -6.42
N ASP A 326 22.88 -10.29 -5.93
CA ASP A 326 23.70 -9.20 -5.39
C ASP A 326 23.57 -9.21 -3.85
N ALA A 327 24.37 -10.04 -3.20
CA ALA A 327 24.29 -10.27 -1.76
C ALA A 327 24.60 -9.01 -0.95
N GLU A 328 25.51 -8.15 -1.42
CA GLU A 328 25.88 -6.90 -0.74
C GLU A 328 24.71 -5.92 -0.75
N LYS A 329 24.13 -5.66 -1.91
CA LYS A 329 22.96 -4.78 -2.03
C LYS A 329 21.75 -5.35 -1.29
N ALA A 330 21.50 -6.66 -1.38
CA ALA A 330 20.41 -7.33 -0.70
C ALA A 330 20.61 -7.43 0.83
N GLY A 331 21.83 -7.26 1.33
CA GLY A 331 22.17 -7.40 2.74
C GLY A 331 22.04 -8.83 3.26
N ILE A 332 22.39 -9.83 2.43
CA ILE A 332 22.32 -11.26 2.76
C ILE A 332 23.70 -11.92 2.82
N ASP A 333 23.79 -13.09 3.46
CA ASP A 333 25.06 -13.72 3.82
C ASP A 333 25.79 -14.38 2.63
N ALA A 334 25.07 -14.79 1.57
CA ALA A 334 25.64 -15.37 0.36
C ALA A 334 24.77 -15.11 -0.87
N PRO A 335 25.38 -14.88 -2.05
CA PRO A 335 24.60 -14.67 -3.28
C PRO A 335 24.01 -15.97 -3.82
N PHE A 336 22.82 -15.88 -4.39
CA PHE A 336 22.18 -16.98 -5.13
C PHE A 336 21.19 -16.45 -6.16
N ASN A 337 20.92 -17.26 -7.18
CA ASN A 337 19.94 -16.91 -8.22
C ASN A 337 18.82 -17.97 -8.28
N PRO A 338 17.58 -17.65 -7.87
CA PRO A 338 16.47 -18.59 -7.93
C PRO A 338 16.12 -19.06 -9.34
N LEU A 339 16.53 -18.37 -10.40
CA LEU A 339 16.34 -18.78 -11.79
C LEU A 339 17.41 -19.79 -12.27
N ALA A 340 18.55 -19.92 -11.57
CA ALA A 340 19.60 -20.84 -11.95
C ALA A 340 19.12 -22.30 -11.93
N GLU A 341 19.76 -23.16 -12.69
CA GLU A 341 19.55 -24.60 -12.62
C GLU A 341 20.29 -25.22 -11.40
N GLY A 342 19.81 -26.36 -10.94
CA GLY A 342 20.40 -27.10 -9.82
C GLY A 342 20.04 -26.55 -8.44
N THR A 343 20.89 -26.82 -7.48
CA THR A 343 20.69 -26.48 -6.07
C THR A 343 21.06 -25.02 -5.78
N LEU A 344 20.35 -24.40 -4.82
CA LEU A 344 20.65 -23.03 -4.36
C LEU A 344 21.63 -23.07 -3.17
N SER A 345 22.91 -23.35 -3.44
CA SER A 345 23.93 -23.42 -2.38
C SER A 345 24.06 -22.13 -1.57
N GLY A 346 23.98 -20.94 -2.23
CA GLY A 346 23.99 -19.66 -1.54
C GLY A 346 22.78 -19.45 -0.63
N LYS A 347 21.58 -19.88 -1.06
CA LYS A 347 20.38 -19.85 -0.19
C LYS A 347 20.55 -20.76 1.04
N ARG A 348 21.12 -21.95 0.83
CA ARG A 348 21.45 -22.86 1.95
C ARG A 348 22.46 -22.21 2.90
N ALA A 349 23.51 -21.56 2.39
CA ALA A 349 24.48 -20.84 3.20
C ALA A 349 23.82 -19.70 4.02
N CYS A 350 22.90 -18.93 3.43
CA CYS A 350 22.12 -17.92 4.17
C CYS A 350 21.34 -18.55 5.33
N LYS A 351 20.68 -19.68 5.08
CA LYS A 351 19.94 -20.42 6.12
C LYS A 351 20.86 -20.93 7.23
N GLU A 352 21.97 -21.56 6.87
CA GLU A 352 22.95 -22.08 7.81
C GLU A 352 23.56 -20.97 8.68
N THR A 353 23.90 -19.81 8.10
CA THR A 353 24.42 -18.67 8.85
C THR A 353 23.41 -18.15 9.86
N LEU A 354 22.16 -17.95 9.43
CA LEU A 354 21.10 -17.44 10.33
C LEU A 354 20.79 -18.44 11.45
N LEU A 355 20.70 -19.74 11.14
CA LEU A 355 20.48 -20.78 12.15
C LEU A 355 21.63 -20.86 13.15
N GLN A 356 22.88 -20.72 12.70
CA GLN A 356 24.05 -20.71 13.58
C GLN A 356 24.00 -19.54 14.57
N GLU A 357 23.57 -18.36 14.14
CA GLU A 357 23.40 -17.19 15.00
C GLU A 357 22.28 -17.40 16.03
N LEU A 358 21.17 -18.03 15.63
CA LEU A 358 20.02 -18.23 16.50
C LEU A 358 20.13 -19.47 17.40
N SER A 359 20.98 -20.45 17.08
CA SER A 359 21.19 -21.65 17.88
C SER A 359 22.03 -21.42 19.14
N GLY A 360 22.94 -20.46 19.08
CA GLY A 360 23.80 -20.07 20.20
C GLY A 360 23.14 -19.15 21.22
N TYR A 361 21.93 -18.68 21.00
CA TYR A 361 21.27 -17.70 21.86
C TYR A 361 20.63 -18.38 23.09
N ARG A 362 21.15 -18.09 24.28
CA ARG A 362 20.51 -18.41 25.56
C ARG A 362 19.98 -17.14 26.19
N SER A 363 18.70 -17.08 26.50
CA SER A 363 18.09 -15.96 27.22
C SER A 363 18.80 -15.76 28.56
N GLY A 364 19.52 -14.64 28.73
CA GLY A 364 20.19 -14.27 29.95
C GLY A 364 21.71 -14.47 30.02
N GLU A 365 22.33 -15.14 29.05
CA GLU A 365 23.78 -15.24 28.96
C GLU A 365 24.30 -14.55 27.69
N GLY A 366 25.05 -13.48 27.84
CA GLY A 366 25.71 -12.80 26.73
C GLY A 366 26.72 -13.75 26.07
N GLN A 367 26.37 -14.34 24.92
CA GLN A 367 27.29 -15.22 24.21
C GLN A 367 28.23 -14.46 23.28
N VAL A 368 29.51 -14.77 23.44
CA VAL A 368 30.58 -14.35 22.53
C VAL A 368 30.54 -15.24 21.29
N SER A 369 30.08 -14.70 20.17
CA SER A 369 30.24 -15.34 18.85
C SER A 369 31.72 -15.50 18.52
N ARG A 370 32.09 -16.61 17.87
CA ARG A 370 33.47 -16.80 17.29
C ARG A 370 33.76 -15.83 16.14
N THR A 371 32.82 -15.00 15.75
CA THR A 371 32.98 -13.96 14.74
C THR A 371 33.19 -12.59 15.41
N SER A 372 33.89 -11.68 14.79
CA SER A 372 34.34 -10.38 15.32
C SER A 372 33.26 -9.36 15.68
N ARG A 373 31.96 -9.69 15.51
CA ARG A 373 30.82 -8.81 15.92
C ARG A 373 29.85 -9.56 16.83
N PRO A 374 29.31 -8.91 17.88
CA PRO A 374 28.24 -9.47 18.72
C PRO A 374 27.03 -9.91 17.87
N VAL A 375 26.34 -10.99 18.28
CA VAL A 375 25.12 -11.49 17.58
C VAL A 375 24.06 -10.39 17.52
N GLN A 376 23.93 -9.58 18.57
CA GLN A 376 22.97 -8.46 18.63
C GLN A 376 23.18 -7.43 17.52
N ASP A 377 24.44 -7.11 17.16
CA ASP A 377 24.72 -6.16 16.06
C ASP A 377 24.28 -6.72 14.70
N ARG A 378 24.35 -8.05 14.53
CA ARG A 378 23.96 -8.72 13.28
C ARG A 378 22.44 -8.91 13.15
N LEU A 379 21.74 -8.93 14.27
CA LEU A 379 20.28 -8.93 14.33
C LEU A 379 19.70 -7.51 14.39
N GLY A 380 20.50 -6.47 14.13
CA GLY A 380 20.06 -5.07 14.13
C GLY A 380 19.54 -4.58 15.49
N GLY A 381 20.13 -5.09 16.58
CA GLY A 381 19.73 -4.77 17.96
C GLY A 381 18.51 -5.55 18.46
N ILE A 382 17.90 -6.40 17.63
CA ILE A 382 16.72 -7.20 18.01
C ILE A 382 17.15 -8.41 18.85
N GLN A 383 16.51 -8.60 20.00
CA GLN A 383 16.75 -9.77 20.86
C GLN A 383 15.79 -10.91 20.49
N PRO A 384 16.32 -12.12 20.23
CA PRO A 384 15.49 -13.29 19.99
C PRO A 384 14.76 -13.75 21.26
N ILE A 385 13.52 -14.20 21.11
CA ILE A 385 12.73 -14.92 22.11
C ILE A 385 12.59 -16.37 21.61
N GLY A 386 13.03 -17.33 22.41
CA GLY A 386 13.18 -18.73 21.98
C GLY A 386 14.48 -18.94 21.19
N SER A 387 14.62 -20.05 20.49
CA SER A 387 15.82 -20.43 19.74
C SER A 387 15.52 -21.34 18.56
N LEU A 388 16.46 -21.44 17.62
CA LEU A 388 16.44 -22.45 16.56
C LEU A 388 17.68 -23.31 16.65
N ASP A 389 17.55 -24.64 16.66
CA ASP A 389 18.70 -25.54 16.56
C ASP A 389 19.34 -25.45 15.17
N PHE A 390 20.63 -25.73 15.09
CA PHE A 390 21.31 -25.81 13.80
C PHE A 390 20.89 -27.10 13.05
N ARG A 391 19.74 -27.03 12.39
CA ARG A 391 19.16 -28.12 11.59
C ARG A 391 18.77 -27.63 10.20
N PRO A 392 19.75 -27.38 9.31
CA PRO A 392 19.51 -26.77 8.00
C PRO A 392 18.71 -27.67 7.03
N ASP A 393 18.60 -28.97 7.32
CA ASP A 393 17.83 -29.92 6.51
C ASP A 393 16.31 -29.91 6.81
N LEU A 394 15.90 -29.32 7.94
CA LEU A 394 14.48 -29.14 8.22
C LEU A 394 13.93 -27.92 7.48
N PRO A 395 12.67 -27.96 6.99
CA PRO A 395 12.03 -26.79 6.41
C PRO A 395 11.89 -25.68 7.46
N LEU A 396 12.31 -24.46 7.07
CA LEU A 396 12.18 -23.26 7.86
C LEU A 396 10.97 -22.45 7.36
N PHE A 397 9.91 -22.44 8.17
CA PHE A 397 8.77 -21.54 7.96
C PHE A 397 9.07 -20.17 8.53
N THR A 398 8.74 -19.13 7.78
CA THR A 398 8.99 -17.75 8.19
C THR A 398 7.73 -16.90 8.11
N PHE A 399 7.66 -15.88 8.96
CA PHE A 399 6.65 -14.83 8.91
C PHE A 399 7.34 -13.47 9.12
N ILE A 400 7.00 -12.47 8.30
CA ILE A 400 7.48 -11.10 8.47
C ILE A 400 6.29 -10.16 8.34
N GLY A 401 6.00 -9.36 9.37
CA GLY A 401 4.92 -8.39 9.28
C GLY A 401 4.42 -7.84 10.60
N ARG A 402 3.44 -6.95 10.50
CA ARG A 402 2.73 -6.43 11.69
C ARG A 402 1.90 -7.54 12.33
N LEU A 403 1.94 -7.63 13.65
CA LEU A 403 1.15 -8.59 14.42
C LEU A 403 -0.23 -7.99 14.70
N THR A 404 -1.14 -8.18 13.74
CA THR A 404 -2.51 -7.64 13.78
C THR A 404 -3.52 -8.70 13.37
N GLU A 405 -4.80 -8.51 13.71
CA GLU A 405 -5.90 -9.38 13.27
C GLU A 405 -5.95 -9.46 11.73
N GLN A 406 -5.71 -8.36 11.03
CA GLN A 406 -5.63 -8.34 9.56
C GLN A 406 -4.64 -9.37 9.03
N LYS A 407 -3.46 -9.49 9.65
CA LYS A 407 -2.40 -10.43 9.24
C LYS A 407 -2.63 -11.87 9.71
N GLY A 408 -3.77 -12.14 10.36
CA GLY A 408 -4.19 -13.49 10.73
C GLY A 408 -3.35 -14.15 11.82
N VAL A 409 -2.77 -13.35 12.75
CA VAL A 409 -1.87 -13.87 13.79
C VAL A 409 -2.57 -14.91 14.67
N GLY A 410 -3.87 -14.78 14.94
CA GLY A 410 -4.64 -15.79 15.67
C GLY A 410 -4.68 -17.15 14.96
N VAL A 411 -4.89 -17.15 13.64
CA VAL A 411 -4.87 -18.36 12.81
C VAL A 411 -3.46 -18.97 12.78
N LEU A 412 -2.44 -18.11 12.64
CA LEU A 412 -1.03 -18.52 12.68
C LEU A 412 -0.69 -19.23 13.98
N LEU A 413 -0.98 -18.60 15.14
CA LEU A 413 -0.74 -19.18 16.47
C LEU A 413 -1.44 -20.53 16.65
N ALA A 414 -2.71 -20.62 16.26
CA ALA A 414 -3.46 -21.85 16.38
C ALA A 414 -2.92 -22.97 15.46
N ALA A 415 -2.50 -22.64 14.24
CA ALA A 415 -1.87 -23.58 13.32
C ALA A 415 -0.50 -24.05 13.84
N LEU A 416 0.33 -23.14 14.34
CA LEU A 416 1.63 -23.49 14.93
C LEU A 416 1.48 -24.40 16.15
N ARG A 417 0.56 -24.08 17.08
CA ARG A 417 0.28 -24.94 18.24
C ARG A 417 -0.12 -26.37 17.85
N ARG A 418 -0.87 -26.48 16.76
CA ARG A 418 -1.25 -27.78 16.20
C ARG A 418 -0.06 -28.49 15.57
N MET A 419 0.65 -27.84 14.65
CA MET A 419 1.77 -28.42 13.93
C MET A 419 2.93 -28.83 14.84
N LEU A 420 3.25 -28.03 15.87
CA LEU A 420 4.31 -28.32 16.84
C LEU A 420 4.04 -29.58 17.67
N LYS A 421 2.75 -29.94 17.88
CA LYS A 421 2.34 -31.20 18.54
C LYS A 421 2.36 -32.40 17.60
N GLU A 422 2.01 -32.18 16.33
CA GLU A 422 1.83 -33.25 15.34
C GLU A 422 3.15 -33.64 14.65
N SER A 423 4.10 -32.72 14.48
CA SER A 423 5.35 -32.97 13.75
C SER A 423 6.55 -32.29 14.41
N PRO A 424 7.67 -33.00 14.61
CA PRO A 424 8.94 -32.42 15.05
C PRO A 424 9.78 -31.84 13.91
N ASP A 425 9.42 -32.08 12.63
CA ASP A 425 10.30 -31.97 11.48
C ASP A 425 10.20 -30.62 10.77
N PHE A 426 10.09 -29.53 11.52
CA PHE A 426 10.17 -28.16 11.00
C PHE A 426 10.63 -27.16 12.05
N GLN A 427 11.06 -26.00 11.58
CA GLN A 427 11.38 -24.83 12.41
C GLN A 427 10.56 -23.62 11.97
N PHE A 428 10.33 -22.68 12.90
CA PHE A 428 9.57 -21.47 12.66
C PHE A 428 10.31 -20.24 13.17
N LEU A 429 10.43 -19.20 12.31
CA LEU A 429 11.03 -17.91 12.59
C LEU A 429 10.05 -16.78 12.27
N LEU A 430 9.80 -15.91 13.23
CA LEU A 430 8.99 -14.72 13.03
C LEU A 430 9.81 -13.45 13.24
N LEU A 431 9.64 -12.47 12.36
CA LEU A 431 10.12 -11.09 12.51
C LEU A 431 8.91 -10.14 12.45
N GLY A 432 8.63 -9.44 13.55
CA GLY A 432 7.49 -8.53 13.56
C GLY A 432 7.21 -7.90 14.91
N SER A 433 6.29 -6.93 14.90
CA SER A 433 5.77 -6.27 16.10
C SER A 433 4.30 -5.91 15.92
N GLY A 434 3.58 -5.69 17.02
CA GLY A 434 2.16 -5.35 16.96
C GLY A 434 1.49 -5.22 18.30
N GLY A 435 0.30 -5.80 18.47
CA GLY A 435 -0.44 -5.76 19.70
C GLY A 435 0.27 -6.51 20.85
N HIS A 436 0.19 -5.98 22.07
CA HIS A 436 0.83 -6.59 23.23
C HIS A 436 0.34 -8.03 23.51
N ASP A 437 -0.90 -8.35 23.18
CA ASP A 437 -1.47 -9.68 23.42
C ASP A 437 -0.92 -10.70 22.43
N GLU A 438 -0.85 -10.35 21.14
CA GLU A 438 -0.27 -11.21 20.11
C GLU A 438 1.22 -11.46 20.36
N GLU A 439 1.96 -10.41 20.73
CA GLU A 439 3.38 -10.53 21.06
C GLU A 439 3.61 -11.45 22.25
N ARG A 440 2.80 -11.32 23.33
CA ARG A 440 2.89 -12.20 24.50
C ARG A 440 2.58 -13.66 24.19
N GLU A 441 1.55 -13.91 23.39
CA GLU A 441 1.18 -15.28 23.03
C GLU A 441 2.24 -15.96 22.15
N LEU A 442 2.88 -15.21 21.25
CA LEU A 442 4.00 -15.69 20.45
C LEU A 442 5.24 -15.95 21.30
N ALA A 443 5.56 -15.03 22.23
CA ALA A 443 6.67 -15.20 23.16
C ALA A 443 6.47 -16.46 24.03
N ARG A 444 5.27 -16.64 24.62
CA ARG A 444 4.93 -17.85 25.40
C ARG A 444 5.06 -19.13 24.57
N LEU A 445 4.71 -19.10 23.28
CA LEU A 445 4.88 -20.25 22.40
C LEU A 445 6.36 -20.60 22.21
N ALA A 446 7.22 -19.58 22.01
CA ALA A 446 8.65 -19.76 21.81
C ALA A 446 9.41 -20.18 23.07
N GLU A 447 8.95 -19.73 24.25
CA GLU A 447 9.58 -20.00 25.56
C GLU A 447 9.24 -21.39 26.13
N LYS A 448 8.24 -22.09 25.58
CA LYS A 448 7.92 -23.46 26.02
C LYS A 448 9.10 -24.39 25.78
N GLU A 449 9.49 -25.16 26.80
CA GLU A 449 10.59 -26.13 26.72
C GLU A 449 10.40 -27.15 25.58
N GLU A 450 9.16 -27.59 25.32
CA GLU A 450 8.82 -28.48 24.22
C GLU A 450 9.06 -27.89 22.82
N ASN A 451 9.16 -26.56 22.70
CA ASN A 451 9.39 -25.81 21.45
C ASN A 451 10.82 -25.28 21.31
N ARG A 452 11.66 -25.57 22.30
CA ARG A 452 13.07 -25.17 22.30
C ARG A 452 13.79 -25.68 21.05
N GLY A 453 14.60 -24.84 20.42
CA GLY A 453 15.30 -25.15 19.17
C GLY A 453 14.41 -25.18 17.93
N ARG A 454 13.09 -24.91 18.07
CA ARG A 454 12.12 -25.02 16.98
C ARG A 454 11.39 -23.71 16.67
N VAL A 455 11.27 -22.81 17.62
CA VAL A 455 10.51 -21.56 17.49
C VAL A 455 11.37 -20.39 17.97
N CYS A 456 11.52 -19.39 17.12
CA CYS A 456 12.21 -18.15 17.46
C CYS A 456 11.39 -16.94 16.99
N ILE A 457 11.24 -15.95 17.87
CA ILE A 457 10.52 -14.70 17.61
C ILE A 457 11.51 -13.54 17.71
N LEU A 458 11.65 -12.79 16.64
CA LEU A 458 12.42 -11.56 16.55
C LEU A 458 11.43 -10.38 16.66
N LYS A 459 11.32 -9.82 17.87
CA LYS A 459 10.38 -8.72 18.13
C LYS A 459 10.93 -7.39 17.62
N GLY A 460 10.28 -6.82 16.60
CA GLY A 460 10.66 -5.55 15.99
C GLY A 460 10.66 -5.61 14.47
N PHE A 461 11.26 -4.60 13.84
CA PHE A 461 11.45 -4.54 12.40
C PHE A 461 12.82 -3.96 12.05
N ASN A 462 13.52 -4.65 11.16
CA ASN A 462 14.75 -4.18 10.55
C ASN A 462 14.79 -4.69 9.10
N SER A 463 14.95 -3.81 8.12
CA SER A 463 14.86 -4.17 6.70
C SER A 463 15.98 -5.10 6.23
N ALA A 464 17.22 -4.92 6.72
CA ALA A 464 18.32 -5.79 6.39
C ALA A 464 18.11 -7.20 6.98
N LEU A 465 17.66 -7.27 8.24
CA LEU A 465 17.30 -8.55 8.87
C LEU A 465 16.12 -9.22 8.16
N ALA A 466 15.14 -8.46 7.68
CA ALA A 466 14.02 -9.01 6.90
C ALA A 466 14.52 -9.73 5.64
N ASN A 467 15.46 -9.15 4.89
CA ASN A 467 16.04 -9.79 3.72
C ASN A 467 16.79 -11.08 4.06
N ARG A 468 17.49 -11.12 5.19
CA ARG A 468 18.16 -12.34 5.68
C ARG A 468 17.16 -13.42 6.04
N VAL A 469 16.02 -13.07 6.66
CA VAL A 469 14.93 -14.00 6.96
C VAL A 469 14.26 -14.51 5.67
N TYR A 470 14.02 -13.65 4.66
CA TYR A 470 13.55 -14.09 3.34
C TYR A 470 14.52 -15.04 2.67
N ALA A 471 15.83 -14.74 2.70
CA ALA A 471 16.85 -15.57 2.08
C ALA A 471 17.02 -16.93 2.76
N ALA A 472 16.88 -17.00 4.09
CA ALA A 472 16.99 -18.22 4.86
C ALA A 472 15.74 -19.12 4.80
N GLY A 473 14.54 -18.53 4.72
CA GLY A 473 13.27 -19.24 4.76
C GLY A 473 13.02 -20.16 3.56
N ASP A 474 12.40 -21.30 3.79
CA ASP A 474 11.95 -22.19 2.72
C ASP A 474 10.48 -21.91 2.37
N PHE A 475 9.66 -21.62 3.39
CA PHE A 475 8.25 -21.27 3.25
C PHE A 475 7.92 -19.99 4.00
N PHE A 476 7.15 -19.11 3.35
CA PHE A 476 6.73 -17.84 3.89
C PHE A 476 5.23 -17.82 4.17
N LEU A 477 4.83 -17.71 5.44
CA LEU A 477 3.43 -17.80 5.85
C LEU A 477 2.75 -16.43 5.73
N ILE A 478 1.62 -16.35 5.01
CA ILE A 478 0.79 -15.15 4.89
C ILE A 478 -0.68 -15.52 5.17
N PRO A 479 -1.05 -15.72 6.43
CA PRO A 479 -2.40 -16.11 6.81
C PRO A 479 -3.34 -14.92 6.92
N SER A 480 -3.15 -13.87 6.13
CA SER A 480 -3.94 -12.64 6.21
C SER A 480 -5.43 -12.90 6.05
N ARG A 481 -6.26 -12.27 6.89
CA ARG A 481 -7.71 -12.32 6.78
C ARG A 481 -8.18 -11.62 5.51
N TYR A 482 -7.59 -10.47 5.21
CA TYR A 482 -7.71 -9.77 3.95
C TYR A 482 -6.36 -9.15 3.59
N GLU A 483 -6.03 -9.13 2.31
CA GLU A 483 -4.76 -8.61 1.80
C GLU A 483 -5.02 -7.87 0.48
N PRO A 484 -5.06 -6.53 0.48
CA PRO A 484 -5.40 -5.78 -0.73
C PRO A 484 -4.52 -6.11 -1.93
N CYS A 485 -3.22 -6.19 -1.75
CA CYS A 485 -2.28 -6.54 -2.81
C CYS A 485 -1.34 -7.69 -2.41
N GLY A 486 -0.66 -7.58 -1.26
CA GLY A 486 0.48 -8.41 -0.90
C GLY A 486 1.71 -8.04 -1.73
N LEU A 487 2.73 -7.47 -1.08
CA LEU A 487 4.05 -7.27 -1.67
C LEU A 487 5.05 -8.27 -1.08
N THR A 488 4.82 -8.70 0.15
CA THR A 488 5.69 -9.61 0.88
C THR A 488 5.78 -11.00 0.24
N ASP A 489 4.72 -11.46 -0.43
CA ASP A 489 4.75 -12.69 -1.22
C ASP A 489 5.68 -12.58 -2.43
N PHE A 490 5.68 -11.43 -3.12
CA PHE A 490 6.63 -11.18 -4.21
C PHE A 490 8.07 -11.17 -3.71
N ILE A 491 8.33 -10.46 -2.59
CA ILE A 491 9.68 -10.41 -2.01
C ILE A 491 10.13 -11.83 -1.62
N ALA A 492 9.28 -12.57 -0.91
CA ALA A 492 9.58 -13.96 -0.54
C ALA A 492 9.93 -14.83 -1.77
N GLN A 493 9.12 -14.75 -2.83
CA GLN A 493 9.34 -15.50 -4.07
C GLN A 493 10.67 -15.11 -4.74
N LEU A 494 11.02 -13.82 -4.78
CA LEU A 494 12.29 -13.36 -5.34
C LEU A 494 13.50 -13.91 -4.57
N PHE A 495 13.38 -14.16 -3.27
CA PHE A 495 14.38 -14.85 -2.46
C PHE A 495 14.24 -16.39 -2.46
N GLY A 496 13.39 -16.95 -3.32
CA GLY A 496 13.14 -18.40 -3.37
C GLY A 496 12.50 -18.97 -2.09
N ASN A 497 11.83 -18.14 -1.32
CA ASN A 497 11.03 -18.50 -0.15
C ASN A 497 9.57 -18.64 -0.60
N LEU A 498 9.06 -19.89 -0.66
CA LEU A 498 7.75 -20.16 -1.27
C LEU A 498 6.60 -19.73 -0.35
N PRO A 499 5.68 -18.85 -0.82
CA PRO A 499 4.58 -18.39 0.01
C PRO A 499 3.53 -19.49 0.25
N ILE A 500 3.00 -19.54 1.48
CA ILE A 500 1.79 -20.27 1.86
C ILE A 500 0.76 -19.24 2.28
N VAL A 501 -0.29 -19.07 1.48
CA VAL A 501 -1.19 -17.92 1.58
C VAL A 501 -2.64 -18.30 1.81
N HIS A 502 -3.37 -17.48 2.56
CA HIS A 502 -4.83 -17.45 2.46
C HIS A 502 -5.20 -16.90 1.08
N HIS A 503 -6.06 -17.61 0.33
CA HIS A 503 -6.43 -17.27 -1.04
C HIS A 503 -7.45 -16.12 -1.08
N VAL A 504 -6.98 -14.90 -0.80
CA VAL A 504 -7.80 -13.68 -0.65
C VAL A 504 -7.08 -12.47 -1.26
N GLY A 505 -7.85 -11.52 -1.77
CA GLY A 505 -7.36 -10.25 -2.31
C GLY A 505 -6.23 -10.44 -3.30
N GLY A 506 -5.17 -9.66 -3.17
CA GLY A 506 -4.02 -9.76 -4.05
C GLY A 506 -3.18 -11.04 -3.90
N LEU A 507 -3.41 -11.87 -2.88
CA LEU A 507 -2.69 -13.13 -2.70
C LEU A 507 -3.13 -14.24 -3.67
N VAL A 508 -4.26 -14.09 -4.35
CA VAL A 508 -4.71 -15.04 -5.39
C VAL A 508 -3.74 -15.15 -6.57
N LYS A 509 -2.78 -14.22 -6.68
CA LYS A 509 -1.70 -14.30 -7.67
C LYS A 509 -0.67 -15.39 -7.40
N VAL A 510 -0.62 -15.93 -6.17
CA VAL A 510 0.13 -17.12 -5.81
C VAL A 510 -0.63 -18.35 -6.30
N LEU A 511 -0.05 -19.06 -7.27
CA LEU A 511 -0.67 -20.23 -7.88
C LEU A 511 -0.35 -21.48 -7.05
N ASP A 512 -1.40 -22.16 -6.58
CA ASP A 512 -1.27 -23.34 -5.74
C ASP A 512 -0.52 -24.48 -6.46
N GLY A 513 0.54 -24.99 -5.84
CA GLY A 513 1.40 -26.03 -6.39
C GLY A 513 2.31 -25.60 -7.55
N GLU A 514 2.28 -24.32 -7.97
CA GLU A 514 3.13 -23.79 -9.04
C GLU A 514 4.11 -22.71 -8.56
N THR A 515 3.63 -21.70 -7.82
CA THR A 515 4.47 -20.59 -7.35
C THR A 515 4.45 -20.44 -5.82
N GLY A 516 3.73 -21.32 -5.14
CA GLY A 516 3.54 -21.39 -3.70
C GLY A 516 2.41 -22.33 -3.36
N PHE A 517 1.84 -22.19 -2.16
CA PHE A 517 0.68 -22.95 -1.71
C PHE A 517 -0.42 -21.98 -1.28
N SER A 518 -1.67 -22.38 -1.49
CA SER A 518 -2.81 -21.60 -1.05
C SER A 518 -3.86 -22.45 -0.33
N TYR A 519 -4.65 -21.82 0.51
CA TYR A 519 -5.81 -22.40 1.18
C TYR A 519 -6.97 -21.40 1.21
N ILE A 520 -8.22 -21.90 1.18
CA ILE A 520 -9.41 -21.05 0.99
C ILE A 520 -10.04 -20.65 2.34
N GLN A 521 -10.18 -21.61 3.27
CA GLN A 521 -10.83 -21.34 4.55
C GLN A 521 -9.86 -20.67 5.52
N HIS A 522 -10.19 -19.48 6.03
CA HIS A 522 -9.36 -18.76 7.00
C HIS A 522 -9.38 -19.46 8.39
N THR A 523 -8.82 -20.65 8.46
CA THR A 523 -8.77 -21.49 9.66
C THR A 523 -7.39 -22.07 9.91
N ALA A 524 -7.09 -22.36 11.18
CA ALA A 524 -5.85 -23.02 11.57
C ALA A 524 -5.70 -24.42 10.92
N ALA A 525 -6.81 -25.14 10.74
CA ALA A 525 -6.80 -26.45 10.11
C ALA A 525 -6.35 -26.39 8.64
N ALA A 526 -6.90 -25.43 7.87
CA ALA A 526 -6.56 -25.25 6.47
C ALA A 526 -5.11 -24.77 6.28
N LEU A 527 -4.65 -23.84 7.13
CA LEU A 527 -3.24 -23.41 7.13
C LEU A 527 -2.31 -24.58 7.48
N SER A 528 -2.61 -25.37 8.53
CA SER A 528 -1.80 -26.54 8.90
C SER A 528 -1.73 -27.56 7.77
N GLU A 529 -2.82 -27.76 7.03
CA GLU A 529 -2.83 -28.68 5.88
C GLU A 529 -1.93 -28.16 4.75
N ALA A 530 -1.99 -26.86 4.43
CA ALA A 530 -1.10 -26.25 3.43
C ALA A 530 0.38 -26.36 3.86
N MET A 531 0.68 -26.18 5.16
CA MET A 531 2.03 -26.40 5.71
C MET A 531 2.48 -27.84 5.54
N ARG A 532 1.61 -28.84 5.83
CA ARG A 532 1.95 -30.27 5.64
C ARG A 532 2.22 -30.60 4.18
N ARG A 533 1.43 -30.08 3.24
CA ARG A 533 1.69 -30.25 1.80
C ARG A 533 3.07 -29.70 1.40
N GLY A 534 3.43 -28.52 1.93
CA GLY A 534 4.75 -27.93 1.72
C GLY A 534 5.87 -28.81 2.28
N MET A 535 5.72 -29.30 3.52
CA MET A 535 6.71 -30.20 4.17
C MET A 535 6.88 -31.51 3.40
N ALA A 536 5.80 -32.16 3.03
CA ALA A 536 5.84 -33.40 2.25
C ALA A 536 6.61 -33.20 0.94
N LEU A 537 6.29 -32.14 0.20
CA LEU A 537 6.97 -31.83 -1.05
C LEU A 537 8.46 -31.50 -0.85
N TYR A 538 8.79 -30.82 0.25
CA TYR A 538 10.19 -30.48 0.60
C TYR A 538 11.05 -31.71 0.82
N HIS A 539 10.52 -32.72 1.52
CA HIS A 539 11.25 -33.96 1.84
C HIS A 539 11.23 -34.96 0.68
N GLU A 540 10.08 -35.17 0.05
CA GLU A 540 9.88 -36.21 -0.94
C GLU A 540 10.27 -35.80 -2.36
N HIS A 541 10.09 -34.50 -2.71
CA HIS A 541 10.27 -33.99 -4.06
C HIS A 541 11.00 -32.65 -4.11
N PRO A 542 12.26 -32.56 -3.65
CA PRO A 542 13.02 -31.29 -3.59
C PRO A 542 13.21 -30.64 -4.97
N SER A 543 13.24 -31.44 -6.06
CA SER A 543 13.30 -30.92 -7.43
C SER A 543 12.03 -30.14 -7.80
N ARG A 544 10.85 -30.53 -7.28
CA ARG A 544 9.61 -29.81 -7.50
C ARG A 544 9.59 -28.47 -6.75
N ILE A 545 10.09 -28.43 -5.51
CA ILE A 545 10.31 -27.16 -4.78
C ILE A 545 11.18 -26.24 -5.61
N ARG A 546 12.26 -26.76 -6.18
CA ARG A 546 13.17 -25.97 -7.02
C ARG A 546 12.49 -25.41 -8.26
N GLU A 547 11.66 -26.20 -8.92
CA GLU A 547 10.89 -25.77 -10.07
C GLU A 547 9.87 -24.67 -9.68
N MET A 548 9.16 -24.83 -8.57
CA MET A 548 8.23 -23.81 -8.06
C MET A 548 8.94 -22.48 -7.79
N GLN A 549 10.13 -22.50 -7.20
CA GLN A 549 10.95 -21.31 -6.97
C GLN A 549 11.29 -20.58 -8.28
N ARG A 550 11.67 -21.32 -9.32
CA ARG A 550 11.95 -20.78 -10.66
C ARG A 550 10.71 -20.17 -11.30
N GLN A 551 9.59 -20.88 -11.29
CA GLN A 551 8.32 -20.45 -11.85
C GLN A 551 7.80 -19.18 -11.16
N ALA A 552 7.95 -19.08 -9.84
CA ALA A 552 7.55 -17.92 -9.07
C ALA A 552 8.29 -16.66 -9.54
N VAL A 553 9.62 -16.71 -9.62
CA VAL A 553 10.43 -15.56 -10.08
C VAL A 553 10.17 -15.23 -11.54
N LYS A 554 10.07 -16.24 -12.42
CA LYS A 554 9.75 -16.05 -13.83
C LYS A 554 8.41 -15.33 -14.02
N ARG A 555 7.38 -15.76 -13.30
CA ARG A 555 6.06 -15.14 -13.34
C ARG A 555 6.09 -13.67 -12.89
N ILE A 556 6.85 -13.35 -11.83
CA ILE A 556 7.03 -11.95 -11.39
C ILE A 556 7.66 -11.12 -12.51
N GLN A 557 8.74 -11.59 -13.11
CA GLN A 557 9.43 -10.87 -14.20
C GLN A 557 8.55 -10.67 -15.42
N GLU A 558 7.71 -11.65 -15.76
CA GLU A 558 6.85 -11.59 -16.95
C GLU A 558 5.59 -10.73 -16.74
N LYS A 559 5.02 -10.67 -15.52
CA LYS A 559 3.69 -10.09 -15.30
C LYS A 559 3.64 -8.96 -14.29
N HIS A 560 4.53 -8.95 -13.30
CA HIS A 560 4.39 -8.10 -12.11
C HIS A 560 5.52 -7.08 -11.92
N THR A 561 6.36 -6.85 -12.94
CA THR A 561 7.32 -5.73 -12.89
C THR A 561 6.60 -4.41 -13.11
N TRP A 562 7.13 -3.33 -12.54
CA TRP A 562 6.56 -1.99 -12.73
C TRP A 562 6.49 -1.56 -14.19
N GLN A 563 7.42 -2.02 -15.05
CA GLN A 563 7.37 -1.77 -16.49
C GLN A 563 6.12 -2.39 -17.16
N ARG A 564 5.57 -3.47 -16.58
CA ARG A 564 4.33 -4.09 -17.04
C ARG A 564 3.10 -3.41 -16.44
N VAL A 565 3.09 -3.25 -15.13
CA VAL A 565 1.97 -2.70 -14.35
C VAL A 565 1.70 -1.24 -14.71
N MET A 566 2.73 -0.43 -14.89
CA MET A 566 2.61 0.97 -15.27
C MET A 566 1.74 1.20 -16.52
N LYS A 567 1.69 0.24 -17.45
CA LYS A 567 0.82 0.34 -18.66
C LYS A 567 -0.66 0.42 -18.30
N GLN A 568 -1.06 -0.26 -17.22
CA GLN A 568 -2.43 -0.21 -16.72
C GLN A 568 -2.72 1.16 -16.10
N TYR A 569 -1.79 1.70 -15.29
CA TYR A 569 -1.90 3.07 -14.79
C TYR A 569 -1.99 4.12 -15.90
N LEU A 570 -1.24 3.96 -16.99
CA LEU A 570 -1.35 4.85 -18.14
C LEU A 570 -2.72 4.78 -18.82
N GLN A 571 -3.41 3.64 -18.74
CA GLN A 571 -4.79 3.53 -19.23
C GLN A 571 -5.75 4.30 -18.32
N LEU A 572 -5.65 4.15 -16.99
CA LEU A 572 -6.42 4.94 -16.02
C LEU A 572 -6.20 6.46 -16.21
N TYR A 573 -4.97 6.87 -16.47
CA TYR A 573 -4.65 8.28 -16.72
C TYR A 573 -5.29 8.80 -18.02
N LYS A 574 -5.37 7.98 -19.07
CA LYS A 574 -6.07 8.35 -20.31
C LYS A 574 -7.58 8.50 -20.06
N GLU A 575 -8.15 7.62 -19.27
CA GLU A 575 -9.57 7.69 -18.88
C GLU A 575 -9.84 8.97 -18.09
N ALA A 576 -9.02 9.26 -17.08
CA ALA A 576 -9.12 10.48 -16.28
C ALA A 576 -8.96 11.77 -17.13
N LYS A 577 -8.02 11.78 -18.07
CA LYS A 577 -7.80 12.93 -18.97
C LYS A 577 -8.95 13.16 -19.94
N ASN A 578 -9.64 12.10 -20.38
CA ASN A 578 -10.76 12.17 -21.29
C ASN A 578 -12.12 12.46 -20.60
N GLY A 579 -12.16 12.62 -19.29
CA GLY A 579 -13.38 12.86 -18.52
C GLY A 579 -14.24 11.61 -18.28
N ASN A 580 -13.77 10.41 -18.64
CA ASN A 580 -14.55 9.16 -18.50
C ASN A 580 -14.70 8.67 -17.05
N GLY A 581 -14.08 9.33 -16.08
CA GLY A 581 -14.27 9.07 -14.64
C GLY A 581 -15.23 10.05 -13.95
N GLN A 582 -15.81 10.98 -14.71
CA GLN A 582 -16.76 11.96 -14.16
C GLN A 582 -18.19 11.47 -14.45
N VAL A 583 -18.82 10.89 -13.45
CA VAL A 583 -20.27 10.69 -13.49
C VAL A 583 -20.92 12.06 -13.31
N PHE A 584 -21.14 12.78 -14.42
CA PHE A 584 -22.05 13.92 -14.41
C PHE A 584 -23.46 13.35 -14.17
N ILE A 585 -23.89 13.34 -12.94
CA ILE A 585 -25.32 13.26 -12.64
C ILE A 585 -25.82 14.66 -12.97
N ASP A 586 -26.38 14.82 -14.18
CA ASP A 586 -27.19 15.99 -14.51
C ASP A 586 -28.29 16.11 -13.45
N ASN A 587 -28.42 17.27 -12.83
CA ASN A 587 -29.46 17.61 -11.85
C ASN A 587 -30.85 17.54 -12.49
#